data_9622771608dfc9b8d7d164bb70cf83ed
#
_entry.id   9622771608dfc9b8d7d164bb70cf83ed
#
_cell.length_a   1.000
_cell.length_b   1.000
_cell.length_c   1.000
_cell.angle_alpha   90.00
_cell.angle_beta   90.00
_cell.angle_gamma   90.00
#
_symmetry.space_group_name_H-M   'P 1'
#
loop_
_entity.id
_entity.type
_entity.pdbx_description
1 polymer ?
#
loop_
_entity_poly.entity_id
_entity_poly.type
_entity_poly.pdbx_seq_one_letter_code
_entity_poly.pdbx_strand_id
1 'polypeptide(L)'
;MLGSITSTIGHTLTGLFETAFQVIPGVGGLPSELTYEKNGLMFGNRLIRDTGSVVFQDPNFRTDLINYIHNCTMYDLIDGTVDPGTFSGSDDVWTLMGTPNPARFTTLTGAGGAVTVDTCPNAYTNLNGRLPAQITRIQGKLAFQLNPTLPSAAAAGAIAGQIQQAYVKNSIATAAATAADLIRQNAVLNSINDTSSIIGQKVNDPASMVLAVGRAQAVAQQNATWLNYGKVAEQALPVFRNVIEAVTYALFPLLVLLLLLTSGRETMIAFKGYAAILIWIQLWPPLYAVLNYMASIYAAYDLAAA
;
A
#
# COMPACT_ATOMS: atom_id res chain seq x y z
N MET A 1 14.65 -34.10 -9.64
CA MET A 1 15.99 -33.89 -9.08
C MET A 1 16.68 -32.62 -9.58
N LEU A 2 16.96 -32.46 -10.90
CA LEU A 2 17.59 -31.23 -11.42
C LEU A 2 16.84 -29.94 -11.07
N GLY A 3 15.52 -29.88 -11.29
CA GLY A 3 14.72 -28.72 -10.94
C GLY A 3 14.70 -28.38 -9.45
N SER A 4 14.77 -29.40 -8.57
CA SER A 4 14.85 -29.18 -7.12
C SER A 4 16.19 -28.57 -6.72
N ILE A 5 17.31 -29.03 -7.31
CA ILE A 5 18.65 -28.51 -7.02
C ILE A 5 18.77 -27.06 -7.49
N THR A 6 18.36 -26.79 -8.72
CA THR A 6 18.41 -25.42 -9.28
C THR A 6 17.51 -24.46 -8.52
N SER A 7 16.31 -24.89 -8.10
CA SER A 7 15.39 -24.10 -7.26
C SER A 7 16.02 -23.79 -5.89
N THR A 8 16.65 -24.77 -5.24
CA THR A 8 17.33 -24.53 -3.96
C THR A 8 18.45 -23.50 -4.10
N ILE A 9 19.25 -23.58 -5.18
CA ILE A 9 20.31 -22.59 -5.45
C ILE A 9 19.70 -21.18 -5.64
N GLY A 10 18.62 -21.08 -6.42
CA GLY A 10 17.91 -19.80 -6.64
C GLY A 10 17.40 -19.19 -5.33
N HIS A 11 16.77 -19.99 -4.47
CA HIS A 11 16.31 -19.54 -3.15
C HIS A 11 17.47 -19.13 -2.24
N THR A 12 18.53 -19.91 -2.18
CA THR A 12 19.71 -19.58 -1.36
C THR A 12 20.35 -18.24 -1.80
N LEU A 13 20.48 -18.04 -3.11
CA LEU A 13 21.02 -16.78 -3.65
C LEU A 13 20.10 -15.60 -3.33
N THR A 14 18.79 -15.77 -3.45
CA THR A 14 17.79 -14.74 -3.10
C THR A 14 17.97 -14.34 -1.64
N GLY A 15 17.99 -15.31 -0.72
CA GLY A 15 18.16 -15.04 0.71
C GLY A 15 19.50 -14.34 1.05
N LEU A 16 20.59 -14.68 0.34
CA LEU A 16 21.88 -14.01 0.51
C LEU A 16 21.81 -12.54 0.08
N PHE A 17 21.22 -12.22 -1.08
CA PHE A 17 21.04 -10.84 -1.51
C PHE A 17 20.17 -10.05 -0.52
N GLU A 18 19.04 -10.62 -0.09
CA GLU A 18 18.14 -9.96 0.86
C GLU A 18 18.81 -9.73 2.22
N THR A 19 19.58 -10.69 2.71
CA THR A 19 20.39 -10.52 3.94
C THR A 19 21.39 -9.39 3.77
N ALA A 20 22.09 -9.31 2.64
CA ALA A 20 23.03 -8.22 2.36
C ALA A 20 22.32 -6.86 2.35
N PHE A 21 21.13 -6.76 1.76
CA PHE A 21 20.34 -5.51 1.74
C PHE A 21 19.80 -5.12 3.12
N GLN A 22 19.51 -6.09 4.00
CA GLN A 22 19.08 -5.81 5.38
C GLN A 22 20.20 -5.24 6.26
N VAL A 23 21.46 -5.59 5.99
CA VAL A 23 22.62 -5.13 6.77
C VAL A 23 23.04 -3.71 6.42
N ILE A 24 22.54 -3.13 5.31
CA ILE A 24 22.86 -1.75 4.92
C ILE A 24 22.28 -0.79 5.97
N PRO A 25 23.13 0.08 6.58
CA PRO A 25 22.67 0.96 7.65
C PRO A 25 21.80 2.10 7.16
N GLY A 26 20.91 2.59 8.02
CA GLY A 26 20.06 3.76 7.79
C GLY A 26 18.94 3.50 6.79
N VAL A 27 18.53 4.54 6.08
CA VAL A 27 17.42 4.51 5.10
C VAL A 27 17.70 3.61 3.90
N GLY A 28 18.96 3.23 3.67
CA GLY A 28 19.37 2.29 2.63
C GLY A 28 18.99 0.84 2.92
N GLY A 29 18.84 0.43 4.20
CA GLY A 29 18.53 -0.96 4.57
C GLY A 29 17.11 -1.39 4.16
N LEU A 30 16.95 -2.66 3.75
CA LEU A 30 15.65 -3.25 3.46
C LEU A 30 15.08 -3.85 4.74
N PRO A 31 13.88 -3.42 5.21
CA PRO A 31 13.25 -4.05 6.35
C PRO A 31 12.92 -5.53 6.10
N SER A 32 13.10 -6.37 7.12
CA SER A 32 12.86 -7.82 7.03
C SER A 32 11.43 -8.20 6.66
N GLU A 33 10.47 -7.30 6.96
CA GLU A 33 9.05 -7.47 6.64
C GLU A 33 8.70 -7.08 5.20
N LEU A 34 9.63 -6.50 4.44
CA LEU A 34 9.42 -6.04 3.07
C LEU A 34 10.26 -6.83 2.04
N THR A 35 10.81 -7.97 2.45
CA THR A 35 11.61 -8.82 1.56
C THR A 35 10.76 -9.51 0.51
N TYR A 36 11.34 -9.74 -0.67
CA TYR A 36 10.71 -10.48 -1.77
C TYR A 36 10.41 -11.93 -1.40
N GLU A 37 11.32 -12.60 -0.69
CA GLU A 37 11.17 -14.01 -0.31
C GLU A 37 9.94 -14.24 0.57
N LYS A 38 9.63 -13.30 1.49
CA LYS A 38 8.48 -13.42 2.39
C LYS A 38 7.16 -12.96 1.75
N ASN A 39 7.18 -11.87 1.00
CA ASN A 39 5.96 -11.14 0.65
C ASN A 39 5.79 -10.89 -0.86
N GLY A 40 6.78 -11.27 -1.67
CA GLY A 40 6.74 -11.07 -3.11
C GLY A 40 7.30 -9.73 -3.59
N LEU A 41 7.21 -9.53 -4.91
CA LEU A 41 7.80 -8.38 -5.58
C LEU A 41 7.07 -7.08 -5.25
N MET A 42 7.83 -6.03 -4.89
CA MET A 42 7.34 -4.67 -4.63
C MET A 42 6.25 -4.59 -3.55
N PHE A 43 6.29 -5.47 -2.57
CA PHE A 43 5.28 -5.57 -1.51
C PHE A 43 5.13 -4.27 -0.70
N GLY A 44 6.21 -3.56 -0.41
CA GLY A 44 6.17 -2.26 0.27
C GLY A 44 5.35 -1.22 -0.51
N ASN A 45 5.54 -1.13 -1.82
CA ASN A 45 4.78 -0.22 -2.68
C ASN A 45 3.30 -0.62 -2.77
N ARG A 46 3.01 -1.92 -2.78
CA ARG A 46 1.63 -2.43 -2.71
C ARG A 46 0.96 -2.03 -1.40
N LEU A 47 1.65 -2.16 -0.27
CA LEU A 47 1.14 -1.73 1.04
C LEU A 47 0.78 -0.25 1.06
N ILE A 48 1.65 0.62 0.57
CA ILE A 48 1.42 2.07 0.52
C ILE A 48 0.20 2.37 -0.34
N ARG A 49 0.11 1.78 -1.53
CA ARG A 49 -1.02 1.95 -2.46
C ARG A 49 -2.33 1.49 -1.84
N ASP A 50 -2.35 0.28 -1.29
CA ASP A 50 -3.58 -0.32 -0.75
C ASP A 50 -4.01 0.41 0.53
N THR A 51 -3.05 0.86 1.38
CA THR A 51 -3.33 1.71 2.55
C THR A 51 -3.74 3.13 2.13
N GLY A 52 -3.17 3.70 1.07
CA GLY A 52 -3.53 5.01 0.54
C GLY A 52 -4.95 5.07 -0.04
N SER A 53 -5.48 3.93 -0.51
CA SER A 53 -6.82 3.83 -1.11
C SER A 53 -7.91 3.39 -0.14
N VAL A 54 -7.64 3.30 1.17
CA VAL A 54 -8.62 2.85 2.16
C VAL A 54 -9.75 3.85 2.34
N VAL A 55 -10.96 3.33 2.52
CA VAL A 55 -12.16 4.12 2.82
C VAL A 55 -12.92 3.48 3.98
N PHE A 56 -13.64 4.28 4.75
CA PHE A 56 -14.53 3.77 5.79
C PHE A 56 -15.67 2.98 5.16
N GLN A 57 -15.91 1.76 5.63
CA GLN A 57 -16.86 0.83 5.04
C GLN A 57 -18.23 0.85 5.69
N ASP A 58 -18.32 1.34 6.93
CA ASP A 58 -19.57 1.51 7.64
C ASP A 58 -20.35 2.67 7.01
N PRO A 59 -21.52 2.44 6.38
CA PRO A 59 -22.26 3.48 5.69
C PRO A 59 -22.68 4.63 6.61
N ASN A 60 -23.09 4.30 7.84
CA ASN A 60 -23.54 5.30 8.82
C ASN A 60 -22.35 6.18 9.26
N PHE A 61 -21.24 5.55 9.61
CA PHE A 61 -20.03 6.30 9.97
C PHE A 61 -19.54 7.19 8.82
N ARG A 62 -19.52 6.64 7.60
CA ARG A 62 -19.10 7.40 6.42
C ARG A 62 -20.01 8.59 6.13
N THR A 63 -21.33 8.42 6.22
CA THR A 63 -22.30 9.50 6.04
C THR A 63 -22.13 10.58 7.09
N ASP A 64 -22.01 10.19 8.37
CA ASP A 64 -21.79 11.12 9.48
C ASP A 64 -20.50 11.90 9.33
N LEU A 65 -19.44 11.24 8.89
CA LEU A 65 -18.13 11.88 8.64
C LEU A 65 -18.21 12.87 7.47
N ILE A 66 -18.86 12.50 6.37
CA ILE A 66 -19.08 13.40 5.22
C ILE A 66 -19.88 14.64 5.66
N ASN A 67 -20.94 14.45 6.45
CA ASN A 67 -21.73 15.55 6.99
C ASN A 67 -20.91 16.45 7.93
N TYR A 68 -20.06 15.85 8.76
CA TYR A 68 -19.17 16.59 9.65
C TYR A 68 -18.13 17.40 8.86
N ILE A 69 -17.48 16.79 7.88
CA ILE A 69 -16.52 17.48 7.01
C ILE A 69 -17.21 18.64 6.31
N HIS A 70 -18.40 18.40 5.73
CA HIS A 70 -19.15 19.42 5.00
C HIS A 70 -19.61 20.58 5.89
N ASN A 71 -20.28 20.27 7.01
CA ASN A 71 -20.95 21.28 7.81
C ASN A 71 -20.06 21.98 8.84
N CYS A 72 -18.92 21.36 9.20
CA CYS A 72 -18.00 21.85 10.21
C CYS A 72 -16.65 22.20 9.57
N THR A 73 -15.85 21.19 9.19
CA THR A 73 -14.45 21.37 8.80
C THR A 73 -14.27 22.29 7.61
N MET A 74 -15.12 22.15 6.59
CA MET A 74 -14.99 23.00 5.39
C MET A 74 -15.22 24.48 5.69
N TYR A 75 -16.19 24.79 6.52
CA TYR A 75 -16.45 26.16 6.94
C TYR A 75 -15.39 26.68 7.88
N ASP A 76 -14.79 25.83 8.73
CA ASP A 76 -13.68 26.21 9.62
C ASP A 76 -12.39 26.53 8.84
N LEU A 77 -12.19 25.87 7.68
CA LEU A 77 -11.11 26.19 6.74
C LEU A 77 -11.37 27.50 5.98
N ILE A 78 -12.64 27.82 5.66
CA ILE A 78 -13.04 29.04 4.94
C ILE A 78 -12.92 30.28 5.83
N ASP A 79 -13.36 30.20 7.09
CA ASP A 79 -13.33 31.34 8.03
C ASP A 79 -12.03 31.48 8.79
N GLY A 80 -11.07 30.55 8.58
CA GLY A 80 -9.75 30.57 9.19
C GLY A 80 -9.71 30.08 10.65
N THR A 81 -10.79 29.47 11.16
CA THR A 81 -10.78 28.74 12.45
C THR A 81 -9.73 27.65 12.44
N VAL A 82 -9.56 26.97 11.30
CA VAL A 82 -8.45 26.06 11.01
C VAL A 82 -7.63 26.65 9.87
N ASP A 83 -6.33 26.84 10.09
CA ASP A 83 -5.44 27.39 9.06
C ASP A 83 -5.26 26.39 7.90
N PRO A 84 -5.64 26.75 6.65
CA PRO A 84 -5.53 25.87 5.51
C PRO A 84 -4.09 25.40 5.20
N GLY A 85 -3.08 26.24 5.48
CA GLY A 85 -1.68 25.90 5.29
C GLY A 85 -1.23 24.77 6.23
N THR A 86 -1.54 24.93 7.50
CA THR A 86 -1.27 23.91 8.54
C THR A 86 -2.05 22.61 8.25
N PHE A 87 -3.32 22.75 7.82
CA PHE A 87 -4.15 21.58 7.49
C PHE A 87 -3.59 20.77 6.33
N SER A 88 -3.17 21.44 5.26
CA SER A 88 -2.63 20.76 4.06
C SER A 88 -1.27 20.09 4.29
N GLY A 89 -0.47 20.58 5.23
CA GLY A 89 0.85 20.04 5.57
C GLY A 89 0.84 19.07 6.76
N SER A 90 -0.33 18.75 7.32
CA SER A 90 -0.41 17.95 8.54
C SER A 90 -0.36 16.45 8.28
N ASP A 91 0.44 15.75 9.08
CA ASP A 91 0.45 14.28 9.14
C ASP A 91 -0.74 13.71 9.93
N ASP A 92 -1.52 14.56 10.62
CA ASP A 92 -2.72 14.19 11.36
C ASP A 92 -3.84 15.24 11.21
N VAL A 93 -4.52 15.21 10.07
CA VAL A 93 -5.65 16.11 9.79
C VAL A 93 -6.84 15.86 10.72
N TRP A 94 -7.00 14.62 11.23
CA TRP A 94 -8.08 14.30 12.16
C TRP A 94 -8.00 15.11 13.45
N THR A 95 -6.83 15.22 14.03
CA THR A 95 -6.61 16.01 15.25
C THR A 95 -6.85 17.50 14.99
N LEU A 96 -6.47 18.05 13.83
CA LEU A 96 -6.75 19.44 13.47
C LEU A 96 -8.26 19.72 13.29
N MET A 97 -9.04 18.71 12.88
CA MET A 97 -10.50 18.81 12.82
C MET A 97 -11.16 18.80 14.21
N GLY A 98 -10.42 18.54 15.27
CA GLY A 98 -10.92 18.31 16.63
C GLY A 98 -11.34 19.58 17.40
N THR A 99 -11.05 20.75 16.87
CA THR A 99 -11.41 22.05 17.48
C THR A 99 -12.36 22.84 16.57
N PRO A 100 -13.53 22.28 16.22
CA PRO A 100 -14.48 22.96 15.34
C PRO A 100 -15.18 24.12 16.02
N ASN A 101 -15.68 25.05 15.22
CA ASN A 101 -16.47 26.18 15.71
C ASN A 101 -17.75 25.65 16.43
N PRO A 102 -17.95 26.01 17.73
CA PRO A 102 -19.07 25.50 18.52
C PRO A 102 -20.45 26.03 18.09
N ALA A 103 -20.50 27.08 17.29
CA ALA A 103 -21.74 27.66 16.80
C ALA A 103 -22.31 26.92 15.59
N ARG A 104 -21.62 25.88 15.08
CA ARG A 104 -22.05 25.11 13.92
C ARG A 104 -22.64 23.75 14.33
N PHE A 105 -23.49 23.25 13.47
CA PHE A 105 -24.24 22.00 13.69
C PHE A 105 -24.08 21.07 12.49
N THR A 106 -24.15 19.79 12.76
CA THR A 106 -24.17 18.75 11.74
C THR A 106 -25.16 17.64 12.12
N THR A 107 -25.40 16.73 11.19
CA THR A 107 -26.28 15.60 11.42
C THR A 107 -25.48 14.35 11.71
N LEU A 108 -25.94 13.55 12.67
CA LEU A 108 -25.37 12.25 13.03
C LEU A 108 -26.46 11.18 12.97
N THR A 109 -26.06 9.99 12.54
CA THR A 109 -26.91 8.80 12.53
C THR A 109 -26.75 8.05 13.84
N GLY A 110 -27.78 8.05 14.66
CA GLY A 110 -27.82 7.33 15.91
C GLY A 110 -28.11 5.84 15.77
N ALA A 111 -28.15 5.13 16.92
CA ALA A 111 -28.55 3.74 16.97
C ALA A 111 -29.95 3.56 16.37
N GLY A 112 -30.11 2.58 15.47
CA GLY A 112 -31.37 2.33 14.75
C GLY A 112 -31.63 3.21 13.55
N GLY A 113 -30.65 4.05 13.10
CA GLY A 113 -30.75 4.87 11.90
C GLY A 113 -31.48 6.21 12.10
N ALA A 114 -31.79 6.58 13.34
CA ALA A 114 -32.35 7.89 13.65
C ALA A 114 -31.33 9.01 13.40
N VAL A 115 -31.71 10.04 12.64
CA VAL A 115 -30.87 11.19 12.37
C VAL A 115 -31.11 12.26 13.43
N THR A 116 -30.05 12.70 14.10
CA THR A 116 -30.03 13.76 15.10
C THR A 116 -29.15 14.91 14.65
N VAL A 117 -29.54 16.13 15.02
CA VAL A 117 -28.69 17.33 14.83
C VAL A 117 -27.91 17.58 16.10
N ASP A 118 -26.60 17.75 15.99
CA ASP A 118 -25.72 18.04 17.13
C ASP A 118 -24.71 19.13 16.77
N THR A 119 -24.08 19.71 17.78
CA THR A 119 -23.02 20.69 17.59
C THR A 119 -21.77 20.03 17.00
N CYS A 120 -20.97 20.77 16.26
CA CYS A 120 -19.73 20.24 15.66
C CYS A 120 -18.75 19.65 16.69
N PRO A 121 -18.53 20.24 17.90
CA PRO A 121 -17.70 19.62 18.93
C PRO A 121 -18.24 18.27 19.44
N ASN A 122 -19.54 18.16 19.65
CA ASN A 122 -20.16 16.90 20.08
C ASN A 122 -20.09 15.84 18.99
N ALA A 123 -20.31 16.24 17.74
CA ALA A 123 -20.21 15.38 16.59
C ALA A 123 -18.78 14.81 16.41
N TYR A 124 -17.75 15.65 16.59
CA TYR A 124 -16.37 15.19 16.59
C TYR A 124 -16.12 14.16 17.71
N THR A 125 -16.58 14.44 18.91
CA THR A 125 -16.43 13.53 20.05
C THR A 125 -17.09 12.17 19.76
N ASN A 126 -18.28 12.16 19.19
CA ASN A 126 -19.00 10.94 18.79
C ASN A 126 -18.21 10.16 17.71
N LEU A 127 -17.81 10.83 16.65
CA LEU A 127 -17.03 10.23 15.57
C LEU A 127 -15.68 9.70 16.06
N ASN A 128 -15.00 10.47 16.92
CA ASN A 128 -13.72 10.07 17.48
C ASN A 128 -13.84 8.81 18.35
N GLY A 129 -14.94 8.66 19.11
CA GLY A 129 -15.22 7.44 19.85
C GLY A 129 -15.49 6.20 18.99
N ARG A 130 -16.04 6.39 17.79
CA ARG A 130 -16.34 5.30 16.84
C ARG A 130 -15.15 4.96 15.92
N LEU A 131 -14.23 5.88 15.74
CA LEU A 131 -13.12 5.79 14.79
C LEU A 131 -12.19 4.58 15.01
N PRO A 132 -11.78 4.22 16.25
CA PRO A 132 -10.89 3.07 16.47
C PRO A 132 -11.46 1.76 15.93
N ALA A 133 -12.77 1.53 16.08
CA ALA A 133 -13.45 0.35 15.55
C ALA A 133 -13.43 0.31 14.02
N GLN A 134 -13.53 1.46 13.36
CA GLN A 134 -13.46 1.56 11.90
C GLN A 134 -12.02 1.28 11.40
N ILE A 135 -11.01 1.82 12.08
CA ILE A 135 -9.59 1.56 11.77
C ILE A 135 -9.29 0.07 11.90
N THR A 136 -9.73 -0.58 12.98
CA THR A 136 -9.56 -2.02 13.20
C THR A 136 -10.20 -2.83 12.07
N ARG A 137 -11.38 -2.44 11.58
CA ARG A 137 -12.02 -3.12 10.43
C ARG A 137 -11.20 -2.99 9.15
N ILE A 138 -10.69 -1.79 8.85
CA ILE A 138 -9.84 -1.55 7.69
C ILE A 138 -8.56 -2.37 7.79
N GLN A 139 -7.90 -2.37 8.95
CA GLN A 139 -6.71 -3.15 9.23
C GLN A 139 -6.95 -4.66 9.03
N GLY A 140 -8.06 -5.17 9.55
CA GLY A 140 -8.46 -6.57 9.36
C GLY A 140 -8.69 -6.93 7.89
N LYS A 141 -9.30 -6.04 7.10
CA LYS A 141 -9.47 -6.24 5.66
C LYS A 141 -8.15 -6.25 4.91
N LEU A 142 -7.26 -5.28 5.18
CA LEU A 142 -5.91 -5.24 4.60
C LEU A 142 -5.13 -6.50 4.97
N ALA A 143 -5.21 -6.94 6.23
CA ALA A 143 -4.57 -8.16 6.70
C ALA A 143 -5.05 -9.39 5.91
N PHE A 144 -6.34 -9.55 5.72
CA PHE A 144 -6.91 -10.66 4.94
C PHE A 144 -6.52 -10.59 3.46
N GLN A 145 -6.49 -9.40 2.86
CA GLN A 145 -6.14 -9.22 1.44
C GLN A 145 -4.66 -9.47 1.15
N LEU A 146 -3.79 -9.09 2.07
CA LEU A 146 -2.33 -9.12 1.87
C LEU A 146 -1.68 -10.36 2.46
N ASN A 147 -2.27 -10.95 3.49
CA ASN A 147 -1.78 -12.15 4.18
C ASN A 147 -2.88 -13.21 4.35
N PRO A 148 -3.48 -13.72 3.26
CA PRO A 148 -4.65 -14.61 3.33
C PRO A 148 -4.37 -15.98 3.97
N THR A 149 -3.10 -16.35 4.05
CA THR A 149 -2.67 -17.64 4.62
C THR A 149 -2.45 -17.61 6.12
N LEU A 150 -2.41 -16.41 6.73
CA LEU A 150 -2.20 -16.26 8.16
C LEU A 150 -3.54 -16.28 8.92
N PRO A 151 -3.59 -16.83 10.15
CA PRO A 151 -4.72 -16.63 11.06
C PRO A 151 -4.99 -15.15 11.29
N SER A 152 -6.26 -14.75 11.40
CA SER A 152 -6.68 -13.34 11.44
C SER A 152 -5.97 -12.47 12.48
N ALA A 153 -5.72 -13.00 13.68
CA ALA A 153 -5.02 -12.27 14.74
C ALA A 153 -3.53 -12.05 14.40
N ALA A 154 -2.85 -13.08 13.85
CA ALA A 154 -1.46 -12.99 13.42
C ALA A 154 -1.32 -12.07 12.20
N ALA A 155 -2.27 -12.14 11.25
CA ALA A 155 -2.29 -11.28 10.09
C ALA A 155 -2.47 -9.79 10.45
N ALA A 156 -3.32 -9.47 11.44
CA ALA A 156 -3.51 -8.10 11.92
C ALA A 156 -2.25 -7.51 12.55
N GLY A 157 -1.51 -8.30 13.33
CA GLY A 157 -0.23 -7.88 13.90
C GLY A 157 0.86 -7.70 12.84
N ALA A 158 0.98 -8.65 11.90
CA ALA A 158 1.94 -8.60 10.82
C ALA A 158 1.71 -7.38 9.91
N ILE A 159 0.46 -7.15 9.50
CA ILE A 159 0.14 -6.03 8.59
C ILE A 159 0.43 -4.67 9.23
N ALA A 160 0.25 -4.51 10.54
CA ALA A 160 0.57 -3.27 11.24
C ALA A 160 2.06 -2.94 11.13
N GLY A 161 2.94 -3.90 11.42
CA GLY A 161 4.38 -3.73 11.28
C GLY A 161 4.81 -3.49 9.84
N GLN A 162 4.23 -4.23 8.90
CA GLN A 162 4.52 -4.09 7.47
C GLN A 162 4.12 -2.70 6.94
N ILE A 163 2.94 -2.18 7.28
CA ILE A 163 2.50 -0.83 6.89
C ILE A 163 3.46 0.22 7.45
N GLN A 164 3.75 0.18 8.75
CA GLN A 164 4.66 1.14 9.37
C GLN A 164 6.03 1.14 8.70
N GLN A 165 6.63 -0.05 8.50
CA GLN A 165 7.93 -0.18 7.85
C GLN A 165 7.91 0.31 6.39
N ALA A 166 6.84 0.06 5.63
CA ALA A 166 6.72 0.53 4.27
C ALA A 166 6.68 2.07 4.19
N TYR A 167 5.92 2.71 5.06
CA TYR A 167 5.82 4.17 5.10
C TYR A 167 7.11 4.84 5.59
N VAL A 168 7.73 4.31 6.65
CA VAL A 168 9.01 4.82 7.15
C VAL A 168 10.12 4.63 6.11
N LYS A 169 10.17 3.47 5.45
CA LYS A 169 11.17 3.19 4.41
C LYS A 169 11.06 4.15 3.23
N ASN A 170 9.86 4.53 2.85
CA ASN A 170 9.62 5.46 1.76
C ASN A 170 9.58 6.94 2.21
N SER A 171 10.01 7.24 3.44
CA SER A 171 10.05 8.60 4.00
C SER A 171 8.70 9.34 4.00
N ILE A 172 7.57 8.60 3.89
CA ILE A 172 6.22 9.16 3.90
C ILE A 172 5.76 9.45 5.33
N ALA A 173 6.32 8.75 6.32
CA ALA A 173 5.97 8.92 7.72
C ALA A 173 7.20 8.85 8.61
N THR A 174 7.08 9.44 9.80
CA THR A 174 8.09 9.33 10.84
C THR A 174 8.04 7.95 11.52
N ALA A 175 9.13 7.52 12.15
CA ALA A 175 9.18 6.27 12.88
C ALA A 175 8.22 6.22 14.09
N ALA A 176 7.69 7.36 14.53
CA ALA A 176 6.73 7.48 15.61
C ALA A 176 5.28 7.20 15.18
N ALA A 177 4.95 7.31 13.87
CA ALA A 177 3.62 7.06 13.37
C ALA A 177 3.29 5.56 13.43
N THR A 178 2.12 5.23 13.96
CA THR A 178 1.62 3.85 13.99
C THR A 178 0.87 3.51 12.70
N ALA A 179 0.68 2.22 12.42
CA ALA A 179 -0.15 1.78 11.30
C ALA A 179 -1.60 2.29 11.42
N ALA A 180 -2.12 2.41 12.64
CA ALA A 180 -3.46 2.96 12.89
C ALA A 180 -3.55 4.43 12.51
N ASP A 181 -2.51 5.23 12.81
CA ASP A 181 -2.45 6.65 12.45
C ASP A 181 -2.39 6.83 10.94
N LEU A 182 -1.58 6.00 10.24
CA LEU A 182 -1.47 6.02 8.80
C LEU A 182 -2.78 5.64 8.10
N ILE A 183 -3.46 4.60 8.58
CA ILE A 183 -4.78 4.19 8.08
C ILE A 183 -5.80 5.30 8.35
N ARG A 184 -5.79 5.91 9.54
CA ARG A 184 -6.68 7.03 9.91
C ARG A 184 -6.46 8.20 8.96
N GLN A 185 -5.23 8.66 8.81
CA GLN A 185 -4.88 9.78 7.93
C GLN A 185 -5.40 9.56 6.50
N ASN A 186 -5.06 8.41 5.90
CA ASN A 186 -5.48 8.11 4.53
C ASN A 186 -7.00 7.99 4.38
N ALA A 187 -7.68 7.33 5.31
CA ALA A 187 -9.13 7.17 5.26
C ALA A 187 -9.88 8.50 5.44
N VAL A 188 -9.36 9.41 6.29
CA VAL A 188 -9.92 10.75 6.48
C VAL A 188 -9.68 11.61 5.24
N LEU A 189 -8.46 11.61 4.66
CA LEU A 189 -8.15 12.34 3.43
C LEU A 189 -9.03 11.87 2.26
N ASN A 190 -9.23 10.55 2.11
CA ASN A 190 -10.12 10.01 1.09
C ASN A 190 -11.58 10.44 1.32
N SER A 191 -12.02 10.54 2.58
CA SER A 191 -13.37 11.04 2.92
C SER A 191 -13.51 12.53 2.65
N ILE A 192 -12.47 13.35 2.85
CA ILE A 192 -12.43 14.76 2.47
C ILE A 192 -12.56 14.91 0.95
N ASN A 193 -11.81 14.06 0.21
CA ASN A 193 -11.87 14.02 -1.25
C ASN A 193 -13.27 13.65 -1.76
N ASP A 194 -13.87 12.59 -1.22
CA ASP A 194 -15.24 12.19 -1.55
C ASP A 194 -16.23 13.31 -1.27
N THR A 195 -16.09 14.00 -0.11
CA THR A 195 -16.94 15.13 0.27
C THR A 195 -16.80 16.27 -0.73
N SER A 196 -15.56 16.63 -1.10
CA SER A 196 -15.29 17.70 -2.09
C SER A 196 -15.89 17.39 -3.46
N SER A 197 -15.83 16.13 -3.90
CA SER A 197 -16.41 15.72 -5.17
C SER A 197 -17.94 15.80 -5.18
N ILE A 198 -18.58 15.48 -4.06
CA ILE A 198 -20.04 15.57 -3.90
C ILE A 198 -20.50 17.04 -3.88
N ILE A 199 -19.75 17.92 -3.23
CA ILE A 199 -20.08 19.34 -3.09
C ILE A 199 -19.77 20.12 -4.36
N GLY A 200 -18.64 19.85 -5.02
CA GLY A 200 -18.27 20.49 -6.28
C GLY A 200 -19.33 20.33 -7.37
N GLN A 201 -20.21 19.33 -7.23
CA GLN A 201 -21.39 19.17 -8.08
C GLN A 201 -22.58 20.05 -7.66
N LYS A 202 -22.59 20.65 -6.47
CA LYS A 202 -23.72 21.36 -5.88
C LYS A 202 -23.52 22.86 -5.64
N VAL A 203 -22.27 23.35 -5.59
CA VAL A 203 -21.95 24.74 -5.20
C VAL A 203 -21.00 25.37 -6.21
N ASN A 204 -21.38 26.58 -6.70
CA ASN A 204 -20.65 27.31 -7.74
C ASN A 204 -19.44 28.13 -7.25
N ASP A 205 -18.98 28.00 -6.01
CA ASP A 205 -17.79 28.72 -5.52
C ASP A 205 -16.85 27.86 -4.69
N PRO A 206 -15.87 27.21 -5.35
CA PRO A 206 -14.94 26.29 -4.68
C PRO A 206 -13.48 26.76 -4.68
N ALA A 207 -13.13 27.99 -5.06
CA ALA A 207 -11.75 28.30 -5.41
C ALA A 207 -10.76 28.16 -4.24
N SER A 208 -11.10 28.60 -3.02
CA SER A 208 -10.21 28.50 -1.84
C SER A 208 -10.16 27.09 -1.24
N MET A 209 -11.25 26.37 -1.34
CA MET A 209 -11.43 25.02 -0.84
C MET A 209 -10.73 23.97 -1.72
N VAL A 210 -10.78 24.15 -3.04
CA VAL A 210 -10.08 23.35 -4.05
C VAL A 210 -8.56 23.48 -3.89
N LEU A 211 -8.06 24.63 -3.48
CA LEU A 211 -6.61 24.84 -3.30
C LEU A 211 -6.03 24.12 -2.10
N ALA A 212 -6.69 24.09 -0.94
CA ALA A 212 -6.19 23.40 0.25
C ALA A 212 -6.31 21.87 0.11
N VAL A 213 -7.44 21.39 -0.42
CA VAL A 213 -7.67 19.97 -0.73
C VAL A 213 -6.85 19.50 -1.94
N GLY A 214 -6.70 20.38 -2.96
CA GLY A 214 -5.94 20.09 -4.16
C GLY A 214 -4.44 19.86 -3.92
N ARG A 215 -3.84 20.53 -2.96
CA ARG A 215 -2.43 20.29 -2.59
C ARG A 215 -2.24 18.96 -1.87
N ALA A 216 -3.09 18.63 -0.90
CA ALA A 216 -3.05 17.33 -0.23
C ALA A 216 -3.32 16.16 -1.21
N GLN A 217 -4.20 16.39 -2.21
CA GLN A 217 -4.45 15.45 -3.30
C GLN A 217 -3.30 15.33 -4.30
N ALA A 218 -2.64 16.43 -4.66
CA ALA A 218 -1.58 16.40 -5.66
C ALA A 218 -0.43 15.49 -5.22
N VAL A 219 -0.03 15.56 -3.96
CA VAL A 219 1.00 14.67 -3.39
C VAL A 219 0.53 13.21 -3.37
N ALA A 220 -0.72 12.95 -2.95
CA ALA A 220 -1.27 11.60 -2.94
C ALA A 220 -1.47 11.01 -4.35
N GLN A 221 -1.90 11.82 -5.33
CA GLN A 221 -2.10 11.37 -6.72
C GLN A 221 -0.79 11.16 -7.48
N GLN A 222 0.20 12.00 -7.27
CA GLN A 222 1.52 11.83 -7.87
C GLN A 222 2.15 10.51 -7.43
N ASN A 223 2.07 10.20 -6.14
CA ASN A 223 2.52 8.94 -5.57
C ASN A 223 1.70 7.74 -6.09
N ALA A 224 0.38 7.88 -6.24
CA ALA A 224 -0.50 6.84 -6.77
C ALA A 224 -0.19 6.50 -8.24
N THR A 225 0.23 7.46 -9.06
CA THR A 225 0.55 7.23 -10.46
C THR A 225 1.78 6.35 -10.62
N TRP A 226 2.87 6.65 -9.91
CA TRP A 226 4.08 5.82 -9.91
C TRP A 226 3.83 4.42 -9.36
N LEU A 227 3.04 4.30 -8.29
CA LEU A 227 2.64 3.03 -7.70
C LEU A 227 1.79 2.17 -8.67
N ASN A 228 0.98 2.79 -9.52
CA ASN A 228 0.18 2.07 -10.53
C ASN A 228 1.04 1.47 -11.65
N TYR A 229 2.10 2.15 -12.11
CA TYR A 229 3.06 1.57 -13.07
C TYR A 229 3.77 0.35 -12.47
N GLY A 230 4.15 0.40 -11.20
CA GLY A 230 4.73 -0.73 -10.48
C GLY A 230 3.79 -1.94 -10.38
N LYS A 231 2.46 -1.73 -10.32
CA LYS A 231 1.46 -2.79 -10.20
C LYS A 231 1.49 -3.77 -11.37
N VAL A 232 1.68 -3.29 -12.59
CA VAL A 232 1.75 -4.16 -13.77
C VAL A 232 3.00 -5.04 -13.68
N ALA A 233 4.14 -4.48 -13.32
CA ALA A 233 5.38 -5.25 -13.14
C ALA A 233 5.27 -6.25 -11.98
N GLU A 234 4.72 -5.83 -10.84
CA GLU A 234 4.47 -6.67 -9.65
C GLU A 234 3.68 -7.94 -9.99
N GLN A 235 2.65 -7.82 -10.81
CA GLN A 235 1.77 -8.93 -11.17
C GLN A 235 2.27 -9.74 -12.37
N ALA A 236 2.77 -9.07 -13.40
CA ALA A 236 3.13 -9.71 -14.66
C ALA A 236 4.43 -10.51 -14.58
N LEU A 237 5.47 -9.96 -13.92
CA LEU A 237 6.79 -10.60 -13.91
C LEU A 237 6.81 -11.99 -13.24
N PRO A 238 6.20 -12.19 -12.03
CA PRO A 238 6.15 -13.52 -11.43
C PRO A 238 5.32 -14.52 -12.24
N VAL A 239 4.19 -14.07 -12.82
CA VAL A 239 3.35 -14.92 -13.68
C VAL A 239 4.12 -15.34 -14.93
N PHE A 240 4.83 -14.41 -15.57
CA PHE A 240 5.64 -14.70 -16.76
C PHE A 240 6.72 -15.73 -16.48
N ARG A 241 7.45 -15.58 -15.35
CA ARG A 241 8.42 -16.58 -14.90
C ARG A 241 7.78 -17.94 -14.72
N ASN A 242 6.64 -18.02 -14.00
CA ASN A 242 5.98 -19.29 -13.73
C ASN A 242 5.50 -20.00 -15.00
N VAL A 243 5.02 -19.23 -16.00
CA VAL A 243 4.63 -19.78 -17.30
C VAL A 243 5.84 -20.36 -18.04
N ILE A 244 6.95 -19.61 -18.10
CA ILE A 244 8.19 -20.07 -18.74
C ILE A 244 8.72 -21.32 -18.02
N GLU A 245 8.70 -21.34 -16.71
CA GLU A 245 9.13 -22.48 -15.90
C GLU A 245 8.26 -23.73 -16.18
N ALA A 246 6.92 -23.57 -16.21
CA ALA A 246 6.00 -24.64 -16.52
C ALA A 246 6.22 -25.19 -17.94
N VAL A 247 6.39 -24.32 -18.94
CA VAL A 247 6.69 -24.72 -20.33
C VAL A 247 8.02 -25.48 -20.39
N THR A 248 9.05 -25.00 -19.70
CA THR A 248 10.36 -25.67 -19.68
C THR A 248 10.26 -27.07 -19.09
N TYR A 249 9.51 -27.26 -18.00
CA TYR A 249 9.28 -28.61 -17.47
C TYR A 249 8.42 -29.47 -18.39
N ALA A 250 7.43 -28.91 -19.07
CA ALA A 250 6.60 -29.63 -20.04
C ALA A 250 7.39 -30.12 -21.27
N LEU A 251 8.46 -29.41 -21.64
CA LEU A 251 9.35 -29.79 -22.73
C LEU A 251 10.35 -30.90 -22.36
N PHE A 252 10.48 -31.26 -21.08
CA PHE A 252 11.42 -32.30 -20.63
C PHE A 252 11.26 -33.65 -21.31
N PRO A 253 10.02 -34.21 -21.49
CA PRO A 253 9.86 -35.45 -22.20
C PRO A 253 10.33 -35.42 -23.66
N LEU A 254 10.12 -34.25 -24.34
CA LEU A 254 10.60 -34.05 -25.70
C LEU A 254 12.13 -33.98 -25.76
N LEU A 255 12.77 -33.37 -24.77
CA LEU A 255 14.21 -33.38 -24.63
C LEU A 255 14.75 -34.82 -24.48
N VAL A 256 14.11 -35.65 -23.64
CA VAL A 256 14.53 -37.03 -23.46
C VAL A 256 14.44 -37.83 -24.78
N LEU A 257 13.35 -37.62 -25.55
CA LEU A 257 13.24 -38.25 -26.89
C LEU A 257 14.36 -37.76 -27.82
N LEU A 258 14.67 -36.48 -27.83
CA LEU A 258 15.73 -35.93 -28.65
C LEU A 258 17.10 -36.47 -28.26
N LEU A 259 17.37 -36.63 -26.96
CA LEU A 259 18.61 -37.24 -26.45
C LEU A 259 18.73 -38.74 -26.82
N LEU A 260 17.63 -39.44 -26.96
CA LEU A 260 17.62 -40.84 -27.40
C LEU A 260 17.84 -40.99 -28.93
N LEU A 261 17.41 -39.98 -29.70
CA LEU A 261 17.52 -39.98 -31.17
C LEU A 261 18.88 -39.42 -31.65
N THR A 262 19.55 -38.61 -30.84
CA THR A 262 20.82 -37.98 -31.19
C THR A 262 21.98 -38.68 -30.49
N SER A 263 23.18 -38.57 -31.03
CA SER A 263 24.40 -39.11 -30.43
C SER A 263 25.58 -38.15 -30.52
N GLY A 264 26.52 -38.30 -29.60
CA GLY A 264 27.78 -37.56 -29.62
C GLY A 264 27.60 -36.05 -29.29
N ARG A 265 28.15 -35.19 -30.13
CA ARG A 265 28.22 -33.74 -29.89
C ARG A 265 26.86 -33.07 -29.79
N GLU A 266 25.89 -33.50 -30.58
CA GLU A 266 24.55 -32.90 -30.64
C GLU A 266 23.77 -33.15 -29.37
N THR A 267 23.86 -34.38 -28.82
CA THR A 267 23.27 -34.73 -27.52
C THR A 267 23.80 -33.82 -26.40
N MET A 268 25.11 -33.56 -26.40
CA MET A 268 25.75 -32.70 -25.42
C MET A 268 25.29 -31.24 -25.54
N ILE A 269 25.11 -30.72 -26.76
CA ILE A 269 24.62 -29.34 -27.01
C ILE A 269 23.17 -29.23 -26.51
N ALA A 270 22.30 -30.16 -26.83
CA ALA A 270 20.90 -30.17 -26.40
C ALA A 270 20.78 -30.21 -24.87
N PHE A 271 21.57 -31.06 -24.20
CA PHE A 271 21.61 -31.15 -22.75
C PHE A 271 22.10 -29.85 -22.09
N LYS A 272 23.21 -29.27 -22.61
CA LYS A 272 23.75 -28.01 -22.11
C LYS A 272 22.76 -26.87 -22.29
N GLY A 273 22.08 -26.81 -23.46
CA GLY A 273 21.05 -25.78 -23.73
C GLY A 273 19.89 -25.86 -22.74
N TYR A 274 19.37 -27.04 -22.50
CA TYR A 274 18.29 -27.22 -21.52
C TYR A 274 18.72 -26.91 -20.09
N ALA A 275 19.91 -27.34 -19.68
CA ALA A 275 20.48 -27.03 -18.37
C ALA A 275 20.67 -25.51 -18.19
N ALA A 276 21.12 -24.81 -19.24
CA ALA A 276 21.28 -23.36 -19.24
C ALA A 276 19.95 -22.64 -19.04
N ILE A 277 18.87 -23.10 -19.69
CA ILE A 277 17.51 -22.53 -19.50
C ILE A 277 17.05 -22.75 -18.07
N LEU A 278 17.25 -23.92 -17.49
CA LEU A 278 16.87 -24.21 -16.11
C LEU A 278 17.61 -23.29 -15.12
N ILE A 279 18.91 -23.07 -15.33
CA ILE A 279 19.71 -22.15 -14.51
C ILE A 279 19.21 -20.72 -14.68
N TRP A 280 18.98 -20.29 -15.92
CA TRP A 280 18.51 -18.94 -16.23
C TRP A 280 17.17 -18.61 -15.54
N ILE A 281 16.22 -19.54 -15.55
CA ILE A 281 14.91 -19.37 -14.85
C ILE A 281 15.12 -19.20 -13.34
N GLN A 282 16.06 -19.92 -12.75
CA GLN A 282 16.32 -19.85 -11.32
C GLN A 282 17.15 -18.62 -10.89
N LEU A 283 17.66 -17.83 -11.83
CA LEU A 283 18.25 -16.52 -11.54
C LEU A 283 17.20 -15.39 -11.41
N TRP A 284 15.94 -15.64 -11.81
CA TRP A 284 14.90 -14.62 -11.71
C TRP A 284 14.56 -14.23 -10.26
N PRO A 285 14.40 -15.14 -9.27
CA PRO A 285 14.16 -14.76 -7.88
C PRO A 285 15.24 -13.83 -7.28
N PRO A 286 16.55 -14.08 -7.43
CA PRO A 286 17.58 -13.13 -7.04
C PRO A 286 17.46 -11.76 -7.71
N LEU A 287 17.13 -11.74 -9.03
CA LEU A 287 16.86 -10.48 -9.74
C LEU A 287 15.64 -9.74 -9.17
N TYR A 288 14.59 -10.46 -8.79
CA TYR A 288 13.43 -9.86 -8.14
C TYR A 288 13.77 -9.26 -6.77
N ALA A 289 14.65 -9.90 -5.98
CA ALA A 289 15.13 -9.32 -4.74
C ALA A 289 15.88 -8.00 -4.97
N VAL A 290 16.73 -7.94 -6.01
CA VAL A 290 17.42 -6.70 -6.41
C VAL A 290 16.43 -5.64 -6.88
N LEU A 291 15.45 -5.99 -7.73
CA LEU A 291 14.42 -5.07 -8.19
C LEU A 291 13.54 -4.55 -7.04
N ASN A 292 13.18 -5.42 -6.10
CA ASN A 292 12.44 -5.05 -4.90
C ASN A 292 13.22 -4.04 -4.04
N TYR A 293 14.50 -4.27 -3.87
CA TYR A 293 15.39 -3.35 -3.17
C TYR A 293 15.51 -2.01 -3.89
N MET A 294 15.78 -2.02 -5.20
CA MET A 294 15.87 -0.80 -6.01
C MET A 294 14.57 0.01 -5.97
N ALA A 295 13.43 -0.66 -6.15
CA ALA A 295 12.12 0.01 -6.08
C ALA A 295 11.88 0.69 -4.73
N SER A 296 12.32 0.05 -3.63
CA SER A 296 12.22 0.62 -2.28
C SER A 296 13.12 1.85 -2.09
N ILE A 297 14.30 1.88 -2.72
CA ILE A 297 15.21 3.04 -2.66
C ILE A 297 14.68 4.19 -3.51
N TYR A 298 14.31 3.92 -4.77
CA TYR A 298 13.83 4.97 -5.68
C TYR A 298 12.58 5.66 -5.12
N ALA A 299 11.63 4.90 -4.59
CA ALA A 299 10.46 5.49 -3.94
C ALA A 299 10.85 6.41 -2.76
N ALA A 300 11.87 6.05 -1.97
CA ALA A 300 12.36 6.87 -0.88
C ALA A 300 13.04 8.18 -1.36
N TYR A 301 13.74 8.15 -2.48
CA TYR A 301 14.41 9.34 -3.02
C TYR A 301 13.43 10.29 -3.72
N ASP A 302 12.50 9.79 -4.50
CA ASP A 302 11.51 10.62 -5.21
C ASP A 302 10.56 11.33 -4.23
N LEU A 303 10.18 10.65 -3.15
CA LEU A 303 9.33 11.22 -2.11
C LEU A 303 10.06 12.21 -1.19
N ALA A 304 11.38 12.07 -1.02
CA ALA A 304 12.19 13.03 -0.26
C ALA A 304 12.50 14.30 -1.07
N ALA A 305 12.31 14.28 -2.39
CA ALA A 305 12.56 15.40 -3.29
C ALA A 305 11.29 16.23 -3.60
N ALA A 306 10.11 15.75 -3.20
CA ALA A 306 8.80 16.41 -3.38
C ALA A 306 8.37 17.14 -2.12
#